data_0dee2e73720d9208b243373796cd8dd9
#
_entry.id   0dee2e73720d9208b243373796cd8dd9
#
_cell.length_a   1.000
_cell.length_b   1.000
_cell.length_c   1.000
_cell.angle_alpha   90.00
_cell.angle_beta   90.00
_cell.angle_gamma   90.00
#
_symmetry.space_group_name_H-M   'P 1'
#
loop_
_entity.id
_entity.type
_entity.pdbx_description
1 polymer ?
#
loop_
_entity_poly.entity_id
_entity_poly.type
_entity_poly.pdbx_seq_one_letter_code
_entity_poly.pdbx_strand_id
1 'polypeptide(L)'
;LMRSLKSLLGSPLLMETTVINNQLVNFSDIITTYLAELRKRAALHLGAAPTRVVLGRPVHFVDDDAARDAQAESSLRQAAQAAGFTDISFQFEPIAAALDYEQRLTRETTVLVADIGGGTSDFTVVRLGPERMHKTSRSDDVLATTGVHIGGTDFDQKLSLGQVMPLLGYGHLGPDKREVPNRVFFELATWHLINWQYQPKAMAQAKALQVNYSNVGLHDRLMRVLTERYGHHMAHDVELAKIRC
;
A
#
# COMPACT_ATOMS: atom_id res chain seq x y z
N LEU A 1 -7.34 8.12 -5.67
CA LEU A 1 -6.69 7.95 -4.38
C LEU A 1 -5.39 7.17 -4.61
N MET A 2 -4.24 7.75 -4.27
CA MET A 2 -2.97 7.02 -4.33
C MET A 2 -2.78 6.25 -3.02
N ARG A 3 -2.37 4.98 -3.12
CA ARG A 3 -2.01 4.12 -1.99
C ARG A 3 -0.54 3.71 -2.17
N SER A 4 0.14 3.40 -1.08
CA SER A 4 1.53 2.88 -1.09
C SER A 4 2.58 3.81 -1.73
N LEU A 5 2.56 5.11 -1.45
CA LEU A 5 3.60 6.05 -1.92
C LEU A 5 5.02 5.63 -1.52
N LYS A 6 5.15 4.88 -0.42
CA LYS A 6 6.40 4.36 0.09
C LYS A 6 7.08 3.38 -0.89
N SER A 7 6.31 2.58 -1.64
CA SER A 7 6.85 1.65 -2.64
C SER A 7 7.48 2.34 -3.87
N LEU A 8 7.27 3.65 -4.02
CA LEU A 8 7.92 4.44 -5.07
C LEU A 8 9.38 4.80 -4.71
N LEU A 9 9.70 4.86 -3.40
CA LEU A 9 11.05 5.15 -2.94
C LEU A 9 12.00 4.02 -3.37
N GLY A 10 13.12 4.39 -3.96
CA GLY A 10 14.07 3.42 -4.52
C GLY A 10 13.67 2.81 -5.87
N SER A 11 12.47 3.11 -6.39
CA SER A 11 12.06 2.68 -7.73
C SER A 11 12.37 3.75 -8.79
N PRO A 12 12.59 3.36 -10.07
CA PRO A 12 12.73 4.33 -11.16
C PRO A 12 11.50 5.22 -11.32
N LEU A 13 10.33 4.76 -10.91
CA LEU A 13 9.06 5.48 -11.00
C LEU A 13 9.05 6.80 -10.19
N LEU A 14 9.92 6.93 -9.18
CA LEU A 14 9.99 8.16 -8.38
C LEU A 14 10.31 9.40 -9.23
N MET A 15 11.06 9.22 -10.31
CA MET A 15 11.46 10.28 -11.25
C MET A 15 10.46 10.47 -12.40
N GLU A 16 9.43 9.61 -12.48
CA GLU A 16 8.40 9.72 -13.51
C GLU A 16 7.33 10.73 -13.12
N THR A 17 6.54 11.11 -14.11
CA THR A 17 5.42 12.05 -13.95
C THR A 17 4.08 11.32 -14.09
N THR A 18 3.10 11.79 -13.35
CA THR A 18 1.70 11.40 -13.54
C THR A 18 0.83 12.65 -13.79
N VAL A 19 -0.38 12.45 -14.29
CA VAL A 19 -1.32 13.53 -14.53
C VAL A 19 -2.33 13.59 -13.38
N ILE A 20 -2.35 14.71 -12.66
CA ILE A 20 -3.35 15.00 -11.63
C ILE A 20 -4.04 16.31 -11.99
N ASN A 21 -5.36 16.29 -12.14
CA ASN A 21 -6.16 17.46 -12.52
C ASN A 21 -5.62 18.20 -13.77
N ASN A 22 -5.25 17.43 -14.82
CA ASN A 22 -4.65 17.91 -16.05
C ASN A 22 -3.28 18.60 -15.91
N GLN A 23 -2.60 18.40 -14.79
CA GLN A 23 -1.22 18.87 -14.56
C GLN A 23 -0.27 17.70 -14.44
N LEU A 24 0.90 17.81 -15.08
CA LEU A 24 2.00 16.86 -14.90
C LEU A 24 2.63 17.10 -13.53
N VAL A 25 2.69 16.06 -12.71
CA VAL A 25 3.24 16.11 -11.35
C VAL A 25 4.23 14.97 -11.19
N ASN A 26 5.42 15.26 -10.67
CA ASN A 26 6.41 14.24 -10.33
C ASN A 26 5.96 13.46 -9.08
N PHE A 27 6.29 12.19 -9.01
CA PHE A 27 5.98 11.41 -7.80
C PHE A 27 6.72 11.92 -6.55
N SER A 28 7.93 12.47 -6.69
CA SER A 28 8.65 13.16 -5.61
C SER A 28 7.89 14.35 -5.04
N ASP A 29 7.23 15.14 -5.90
CA ASP A 29 6.44 16.30 -5.49
C ASP A 29 5.17 15.89 -4.73
N ILE A 30 4.63 14.71 -5.05
CA ILE A 30 3.49 14.15 -4.32
C ILE A 30 3.89 13.81 -2.88
N ILE A 31 5.06 13.19 -2.68
CA ILE A 31 5.59 12.91 -1.34
C ILE A 31 5.83 14.21 -0.56
N THR A 32 6.44 15.18 -1.21
CA THR A 32 6.68 16.53 -0.62
C THR A 32 5.37 17.18 -0.20
N THR A 33 4.37 17.17 -1.08
CA THR A 33 3.04 17.76 -0.81
C THR A 33 2.36 17.06 0.36
N TYR A 34 2.46 15.72 0.42
CA TYR A 34 1.91 14.94 1.53
C TYR A 34 2.56 15.31 2.87
N LEU A 35 3.90 15.39 2.92
CA LEU A 35 4.64 15.77 4.12
C LEU A 35 4.34 17.23 4.53
N ALA A 36 4.22 18.15 3.57
CA ALA A 36 3.86 19.54 3.83
C ALA A 36 2.45 19.66 4.42
N GLU A 37 1.48 18.87 3.92
CA GLU A 37 0.12 18.85 4.48
C GLU A 37 0.10 18.27 5.90
N LEU A 38 0.87 17.21 6.18
CA LEU A 38 1.02 16.68 7.54
C LEU A 38 1.63 17.71 8.49
N ARG A 39 2.69 18.41 8.04
CA ARG A 39 3.31 19.49 8.81
C ARG A 39 2.33 20.62 9.12
N LYS A 40 1.51 21.01 8.14
CA LYS A 40 0.46 22.03 8.30
C LYS A 40 -0.59 21.57 9.33
N ARG A 41 -1.04 20.32 9.26
CA ARG A 41 -1.99 19.77 10.25
C ARG A 41 -1.38 19.72 11.65
N ALA A 42 -0.14 19.29 11.77
CA ALA A 42 0.58 19.31 13.04
C ALA A 42 0.67 20.75 13.63
N ALA A 43 0.92 21.75 12.78
CA ALA A 43 0.98 23.15 13.20
C ALA A 43 -0.34 23.64 13.85
N LEU A 44 -1.49 23.16 13.37
CA LEU A 44 -2.81 23.50 13.95
C LEU A 44 -2.96 22.99 15.39
N HIS A 45 -2.36 21.83 15.70
CA HIS A 45 -2.42 21.24 17.04
C HIS A 45 -1.32 21.77 17.97
N LEU A 46 -0.13 22.08 17.42
CA LEU A 46 1.04 22.52 18.19
C LEU A 46 1.11 24.04 18.38
N GLY A 47 0.29 24.79 17.66
CA GLY A 47 0.35 26.27 17.66
C GLY A 47 1.49 26.86 16.83
N ALA A 48 2.43 26.02 16.36
CA ALA A 48 3.55 26.43 15.50
C ALA A 48 3.92 25.29 14.54
N ALA A 49 4.43 25.63 13.36
CA ALA A 49 4.86 24.61 12.39
C ALA A 49 6.12 23.89 12.89
N PRO A 50 6.10 22.56 13.06
CA PRO A 50 7.27 21.82 13.52
C PRO A 50 8.40 21.90 12.50
N THR A 51 9.62 22.06 12.97
CA THR A 51 10.85 22.05 12.16
C THR A 51 11.62 20.74 12.27
N ARG A 52 11.28 19.93 13.29
CA ARG A 52 11.89 18.63 13.54
C ARG A 52 10.92 17.51 13.19
N VAL A 53 11.44 16.43 12.60
CA VAL A 53 10.65 15.25 12.27
C VAL A 53 11.48 13.96 12.43
N VAL A 54 10.85 12.93 12.94
CA VAL A 54 11.33 11.55 12.85
C VAL A 54 10.48 10.84 11.81
N LEU A 55 11.13 10.35 10.76
CA LEU A 55 10.47 9.61 9.70
C LEU A 55 10.69 8.11 9.90
N GLY A 56 9.64 7.32 9.75
CA GLY A 56 9.74 5.88 9.70
C GLY A 56 10.42 5.44 8.40
N ARG A 57 11.34 4.48 8.50
CA ARG A 57 11.90 3.78 7.36
C ARG A 57 11.83 2.27 7.55
N PRO A 58 11.65 1.49 6.47
CA PRO A 58 11.84 0.05 6.53
C PRO A 58 13.32 -0.26 6.84
N VAL A 59 13.63 -1.48 7.19
CA VAL A 59 15.03 -1.91 7.34
C VAL A 59 15.77 -1.72 6.02
N HIS A 60 15.15 -2.14 4.91
CA HIS A 60 15.60 -1.87 3.54
C HIS A 60 14.46 -1.28 2.72
N PHE A 61 14.71 -0.16 2.01
CA PHE A 61 13.81 0.33 0.96
C PHE A 61 13.93 -0.52 -0.31
N VAL A 62 15.13 -1.04 -0.55
CA VAL A 62 15.45 -1.90 -1.68
C VAL A 62 16.31 -3.05 -1.16
N ASP A 63 15.82 -4.27 -1.33
CA ASP A 63 16.57 -5.46 -0.95
C ASP A 63 17.77 -5.66 -1.85
N ASP A 64 18.86 -6.15 -1.28
CA ASP A 64 20.11 -6.51 -1.97
C ASP A 64 20.78 -5.39 -2.80
N ASP A 65 20.39 -4.12 -2.60
CA ASP A 65 20.99 -2.96 -3.28
C ASP A 65 21.16 -1.77 -2.32
N ALA A 66 22.30 -1.75 -1.63
CA ALA A 66 22.61 -0.71 -0.65
C ALA A 66 22.69 0.70 -1.26
N ALA A 67 23.09 0.83 -2.53
CA ALA A 67 23.18 2.13 -3.19
C ALA A 67 21.78 2.72 -3.46
N ARG A 68 20.85 1.89 -3.95
CA ARG A 68 19.46 2.28 -4.17
C ARG A 68 18.72 2.49 -2.84
N ASP A 69 19.03 1.71 -1.81
CA ASP A 69 18.47 1.91 -0.46
C ASP A 69 18.87 3.28 0.11
N ALA A 70 20.15 3.65 0.02
CA ALA A 70 20.64 4.96 0.45
C ALA A 70 20.05 6.10 -0.39
N GLN A 71 19.86 5.90 -1.70
CA GLN A 71 19.20 6.87 -2.57
C GLN A 71 17.73 7.08 -2.17
N ALA A 72 17.01 6.01 -1.82
CA ALA A 72 15.62 6.09 -1.37
C ALA A 72 15.50 6.91 -0.08
N GLU A 73 16.37 6.66 0.92
CA GLU A 73 16.43 7.48 2.14
C GLU A 73 16.74 8.95 1.83
N SER A 74 17.73 9.19 0.95
CA SER A 74 18.10 10.55 0.53
C SER A 74 16.92 11.28 -0.13
N SER A 75 16.17 10.61 -0.99
CA SER A 75 15.00 11.17 -1.66
C SER A 75 13.89 11.55 -0.67
N LEU A 76 13.65 10.69 0.33
CA LEU A 76 12.67 10.98 1.39
C LEU A 76 13.13 12.16 2.26
N ARG A 77 14.42 12.24 2.57
CA ARG A 77 15.02 13.37 3.30
C ARG A 77 14.86 14.68 2.53
N GLN A 78 15.12 14.67 1.22
CA GLN A 78 14.94 15.84 0.36
C GLN A 78 13.48 16.28 0.29
N ALA A 79 12.54 15.37 0.17
CA ALA A 79 11.12 15.67 0.20
C ALA A 79 10.69 16.31 1.54
N ALA A 80 11.23 15.83 2.67
CA ALA A 80 10.97 16.41 3.99
C ALA A 80 11.59 17.81 4.12
N GLN A 81 12.79 18.04 3.59
CA GLN A 81 13.41 19.36 3.56
C GLN A 81 12.58 20.35 2.72
N ALA A 82 12.13 19.93 1.54
CA ALA A 82 11.25 20.72 0.68
C ALA A 82 9.90 21.02 1.33
N ALA A 83 9.39 20.12 2.19
CA ALA A 83 8.20 20.33 3.00
C ALA A 83 8.42 21.30 4.19
N GLY A 84 9.67 21.74 4.43
CA GLY A 84 10.03 22.74 5.43
C GLY A 84 10.52 22.19 6.78
N PHE A 85 10.89 20.91 6.86
CA PHE A 85 11.59 20.38 8.01
C PHE A 85 13.11 20.64 7.87
N THR A 86 13.77 21.01 8.97
CA THR A 86 15.20 21.33 9.01
C THR A 86 16.01 20.32 9.80
N ASP A 87 15.39 19.65 10.78
CA ASP A 87 16.00 18.60 11.58
C ASP A 87 15.24 17.28 11.30
N ILE A 88 15.88 16.39 10.52
CA ILE A 88 15.27 15.17 9.98
C ILE A 88 16.09 13.98 10.44
N SER A 89 15.48 13.12 11.22
CA SER A 89 16.02 11.81 11.63
C SER A 89 15.15 10.67 11.12
N PHE A 90 15.72 9.48 11.06
CA PHE A 90 15.00 8.27 10.68
C PHE A 90 14.99 7.27 11.84
N GLN A 91 13.90 6.52 11.92
CA GLN A 91 13.78 5.38 12.82
C GLN A 91 13.32 4.17 12.01
N PHE A 92 13.90 3.02 12.27
CA PHE A 92 13.42 1.75 11.71
C PHE A 92 11.98 1.47 12.18
N GLU A 93 11.09 1.20 11.26
CA GLU A 93 9.67 0.93 11.53
C GLU A 93 9.47 -0.23 12.52
N PRO A 94 10.19 -1.37 12.42
CA PRO A 94 10.04 -2.44 13.40
C PRO A 94 10.47 -2.02 14.82
N ILE A 95 11.48 -1.16 14.95
CA ILE A 95 11.88 -0.60 16.25
C ILE A 95 10.81 0.36 16.78
N ALA A 96 10.27 1.22 15.91
CA ALA A 96 9.19 2.14 16.27
C ALA A 96 7.91 1.40 16.69
N ALA A 97 7.54 0.34 15.97
CA ALA A 97 6.40 -0.51 16.30
C ALA A 97 6.56 -1.22 17.66
N ALA A 98 7.79 -1.61 17.99
CA ALA A 98 8.08 -2.29 19.25
C ALA A 98 8.31 -1.35 20.44
N LEU A 99 8.30 -0.03 20.26
CA LEU A 99 8.69 0.94 21.28
C LEU A 99 7.87 0.85 22.58
N ASP A 100 6.54 0.72 22.47
CA ASP A 100 5.66 0.59 23.63
C ASP A 100 5.91 -0.72 24.39
N TYR A 101 6.18 -1.80 23.66
CA TYR A 101 6.55 -3.09 24.25
C TYR A 101 7.90 -2.99 24.94
N GLU A 102 8.90 -2.36 24.34
CA GLU A 102 10.25 -2.19 24.89
C GLU A 102 10.24 -1.44 26.24
N GLN A 103 9.37 -0.43 26.40
CA GLN A 103 9.24 0.32 27.65
C GLN A 103 8.84 -0.56 28.88
N ARG A 104 8.23 -1.71 28.61
CA ARG A 104 7.79 -2.66 29.64
C ARG A 104 8.82 -3.73 29.98
N LEU A 105 9.91 -3.79 29.21
CA LEU A 105 10.95 -4.78 29.40
C LEU A 105 11.85 -4.41 30.59
N THR A 106 12.15 -5.42 31.44
CA THR A 106 13.07 -5.31 32.57
C THR A 106 14.47 -5.86 32.27
N ARG A 107 14.62 -6.52 31.09
CA ARG A 107 15.87 -7.09 30.61
C ARG A 107 15.93 -7.09 29.13
N GLU A 108 17.14 -7.26 28.54
CA GLU A 108 17.32 -7.45 27.12
C GLU A 108 16.60 -8.71 26.63
N THR A 109 15.85 -8.58 25.53
CA THR A 109 15.02 -9.64 24.98
C THR A 109 15.09 -9.56 23.46
N THR A 110 15.19 -10.71 22.81
CA THR A 110 15.04 -10.82 21.33
C THR A 110 13.56 -11.02 21.01
N VAL A 111 13.05 -10.19 20.08
CA VAL A 111 11.63 -10.12 19.72
C VAL A 111 11.49 -10.24 18.21
N LEU A 112 10.49 -10.99 17.76
CA LEU A 112 10.05 -10.97 16.36
C LEU A 112 8.93 -9.94 16.22
N VAL A 113 9.16 -8.94 15.40
CA VAL A 113 8.15 -7.96 14.98
C VAL A 113 7.59 -8.42 13.63
N ALA A 114 6.27 -8.63 13.57
CA ALA A 114 5.54 -8.90 12.33
C ALA A 114 4.73 -7.65 11.98
N ASP A 115 5.15 -6.94 10.95
CA ASP A 115 4.45 -5.77 10.40
C ASP A 115 3.72 -6.18 9.12
N ILE A 116 2.39 -6.30 9.21
CA ILE A 116 1.53 -6.68 8.10
C ILE A 116 0.82 -5.43 7.59
N GLY A 117 1.44 -4.81 6.59
CA GLY A 117 0.95 -3.60 5.95
C GLY A 117 -0.12 -3.85 4.89
N GLY A 118 -0.43 -2.81 4.11
CA GLY A 118 -1.39 -2.90 3.00
C GLY A 118 -0.88 -3.71 1.81
N GLY A 119 0.41 -3.64 1.50
CA GLY A 119 1.02 -4.29 0.32
C GLY A 119 2.19 -5.20 0.63
N THR A 120 2.74 -5.15 1.87
CA THR A 120 3.88 -5.98 2.31
C THR A 120 3.61 -6.56 3.68
N SER A 121 4.27 -7.65 3.99
CA SER A 121 4.40 -8.19 5.34
C SER A 121 5.87 -8.34 5.64
N ASP A 122 6.34 -7.60 6.63
CA ASP A 122 7.73 -7.52 7.03
C ASP A 122 7.93 -8.20 8.39
N PHE A 123 8.91 -9.08 8.48
CA PHE A 123 9.24 -9.85 9.68
C PHE A 123 10.66 -9.50 10.08
N THR A 124 10.81 -8.89 11.26
CA THR A 124 12.09 -8.39 11.75
C THR A 124 12.39 -8.92 13.13
N VAL A 125 13.55 -9.53 13.29
CA VAL A 125 14.06 -9.95 14.60
C VAL A 125 14.88 -8.79 15.17
N VAL A 126 14.44 -8.27 16.30
CA VAL A 126 15.07 -7.12 16.96
C VAL A 126 15.48 -7.46 18.38
N ARG A 127 16.53 -6.78 18.84
CA ARG A 127 16.98 -6.82 20.23
C ARG A 127 16.48 -5.57 20.95
N LEU A 128 15.70 -5.77 21.98
CA LEU A 128 15.04 -4.72 22.76
C LEU A 128 15.48 -4.80 24.23
N GLY A 129 15.44 -3.67 24.94
CA GLY A 129 15.72 -3.66 26.36
C GLY A 129 15.98 -2.27 26.92
N PRO A 130 15.95 -2.11 28.27
CA PRO A 130 16.02 -0.82 28.95
C PRO A 130 17.26 0.01 28.58
N GLU A 131 18.42 -0.63 28.41
CA GLU A 131 19.66 0.07 28.04
C GLU A 131 19.73 0.43 26.59
N ARG A 132 18.91 -0.23 25.73
CA ARG A 132 18.90 0.00 24.29
C ARG A 132 18.02 1.17 23.88
N MET A 133 16.98 1.46 24.63
CA MET A 133 16.05 2.56 24.39
C MET A 133 16.76 3.93 24.24
N HIS A 134 17.89 4.09 24.93
CA HIS A 134 18.63 5.36 24.96
C HIS A 134 19.70 5.49 23.89
N LYS A 135 19.88 4.46 23.04
CA LYS A 135 20.86 4.49 21.97
C LYS A 135 20.43 5.43 20.85
N THR A 136 21.35 6.27 20.39
CA THR A 136 21.12 7.17 19.24
C THR A 136 20.97 6.40 17.92
N SER A 137 21.73 5.29 17.76
CA SER A 137 21.61 4.39 16.62
C SER A 137 21.13 3.02 17.10
N ARG A 138 20.12 2.48 16.39
CA ARG A 138 19.51 1.20 16.67
C ARG A 138 19.78 0.16 15.56
N SER A 139 20.69 0.47 14.63
CA SER A 139 21.03 -0.43 13.52
C SER A 139 21.50 -1.81 13.99
N ASP A 140 22.30 -1.84 15.04
CA ASP A 140 22.85 -3.10 15.63
C ASP A 140 21.79 -3.90 16.40
N ASP A 141 20.62 -3.31 16.65
CA ASP A 141 19.52 -3.98 17.31
C ASP A 141 18.64 -4.77 16.33
N VAL A 142 18.74 -4.50 15.03
CA VAL A 142 18.10 -5.28 13.98
C VAL A 142 18.99 -6.48 13.66
N LEU A 143 18.57 -7.69 14.08
CA LEU A 143 19.37 -8.91 13.95
C LEU A 143 19.13 -9.62 12.62
N ALA A 144 17.90 -9.61 12.13
CA ALA A 144 17.50 -10.16 10.84
C ALA A 144 16.22 -9.52 10.38
N THR A 145 16.03 -9.40 9.07
CA THR A 145 14.78 -8.96 8.48
C THR A 145 14.50 -9.74 7.20
N THR A 146 13.23 -9.98 6.92
CA THR A 146 12.74 -10.53 5.66
C THR A 146 11.33 -10.01 5.43
N GLY A 147 10.92 -9.91 4.17
CA GLY A 147 9.61 -9.44 3.81
C GLY A 147 9.05 -10.18 2.60
N VAL A 148 7.74 -10.11 2.46
CA VAL A 148 7.03 -10.61 1.28
C VAL A 148 6.08 -9.55 0.77
N HIS A 149 5.93 -9.45 -0.55
CA HIS A 149 5.00 -8.52 -1.21
C HIS A 149 3.59 -9.10 -1.20
N ILE A 150 3.13 -9.44 0.01
CA ILE A 150 1.77 -9.90 0.31
C ILE A 150 1.30 -9.11 1.51
N GLY A 151 0.19 -8.39 1.38
CA GLY A 151 -0.36 -7.57 2.44
C GLY A 151 -1.88 -7.53 2.44
N GLY A 152 -2.44 -6.59 3.17
CA GLY A 152 -3.88 -6.45 3.35
C GLY A 152 -4.67 -6.33 2.04
N THR A 153 -4.09 -5.72 1.01
CA THR A 153 -4.74 -5.59 -0.32
C THR A 153 -4.80 -6.91 -1.08
N ASP A 154 -3.85 -7.83 -0.85
CA ASP A 154 -3.88 -9.17 -1.44
C ASP A 154 -4.95 -10.02 -0.77
N PHE A 155 -5.14 -9.85 0.54
CA PHE A 155 -6.24 -10.49 1.26
C PHE A 155 -7.60 -9.98 0.77
N ASP A 156 -7.74 -8.67 0.53
CA ASP A 156 -8.94 -8.08 -0.08
C ASP A 156 -9.21 -8.67 -1.46
N GLN A 157 -8.18 -8.75 -2.30
CA GLN A 157 -8.30 -9.36 -3.63
C GLN A 157 -8.74 -10.82 -3.55
N LYS A 158 -8.13 -11.62 -2.67
CA LYS A 158 -8.50 -13.03 -2.48
C LYS A 158 -9.92 -13.19 -1.98
N LEU A 159 -10.33 -12.39 -1.00
CA LEU A 159 -11.69 -12.38 -0.48
C LEU A 159 -12.70 -11.99 -1.56
N SER A 160 -12.39 -10.94 -2.33
CA SER A 160 -13.21 -10.48 -3.44
C SER A 160 -13.38 -11.57 -4.51
N LEU A 161 -12.27 -12.20 -4.95
CA LEU A 161 -12.29 -13.27 -5.94
C LEU A 161 -13.07 -14.51 -5.44
N GLY A 162 -12.98 -14.83 -4.15
CA GLY A 162 -13.64 -16.00 -3.58
C GLY A 162 -15.12 -15.81 -3.29
N GLN A 163 -15.57 -14.59 -2.96
CA GLN A 163 -16.92 -14.37 -2.44
C GLN A 163 -17.76 -13.41 -3.31
N VAL A 164 -17.14 -12.41 -3.92
CA VAL A 164 -17.87 -11.36 -4.66
C VAL A 164 -17.86 -11.61 -6.16
N MET A 165 -16.71 -11.88 -6.73
CA MET A 165 -16.57 -12.07 -8.19
C MET A 165 -17.37 -13.26 -8.76
N PRO A 166 -17.62 -14.37 -8.02
CA PRO A 166 -18.53 -15.41 -8.49
C PRO A 166 -19.95 -14.92 -8.74
N LEU A 167 -20.41 -13.90 -8.00
CA LEU A 167 -21.73 -13.28 -8.20
C LEU A 167 -21.84 -12.49 -9.52
N LEU A 168 -20.67 -12.18 -10.13
CA LEU A 168 -20.55 -11.50 -11.42
C LEU A 168 -20.16 -12.48 -12.56
N GLY A 169 -19.87 -13.75 -12.22
CA GLY A 169 -19.55 -14.81 -13.19
C GLY A 169 -18.10 -15.32 -13.18
N TYR A 170 -17.30 -14.96 -12.18
CA TYR A 170 -15.98 -15.58 -12.01
C TYR A 170 -16.12 -17.07 -11.73
N GLY A 171 -15.40 -17.91 -12.50
CA GLY A 171 -15.51 -19.36 -12.42
C GLY A 171 -16.80 -19.95 -12.98
N HIS A 172 -17.70 -19.12 -13.57
CA HIS A 172 -18.93 -19.60 -14.19
C HIS A 172 -18.64 -20.33 -15.51
N LEU A 173 -19.26 -21.50 -15.71
CA LEU A 173 -19.13 -22.27 -16.94
C LEU A 173 -20.15 -21.79 -17.98
N GLY A 174 -19.65 -21.40 -19.13
CA GLY A 174 -20.45 -20.98 -20.28
C GLY A 174 -21.09 -22.17 -21.03
N PRO A 175 -21.78 -21.87 -22.16
CA PRO A 175 -22.49 -22.87 -22.95
C PRO A 175 -21.57 -23.99 -23.48
N ASP A 176 -20.31 -23.68 -23.74
CA ASP A 176 -19.28 -24.59 -24.24
C ASP A 176 -18.51 -25.29 -23.10
N LYS A 177 -18.98 -25.19 -21.85
CA LYS A 177 -18.33 -25.70 -20.64
C LYS A 177 -16.96 -25.10 -20.34
N ARG A 178 -16.61 -23.97 -20.94
CA ARG A 178 -15.42 -23.20 -20.60
C ARG A 178 -15.77 -22.11 -19.58
N GLU A 179 -14.82 -21.80 -18.75
CA GLU A 179 -14.98 -20.68 -17.82
C GLU A 179 -15.06 -19.35 -18.56
N VAL A 180 -15.85 -18.42 -18.03
CA VAL A 180 -15.85 -17.03 -18.48
C VAL A 180 -14.44 -16.48 -18.30
N PRO A 181 -13.89 -15.76 -19.33
CA PRO A 181 -12.57 -15.13 -19.23
C PRO A 181 -12.41 -14.31 -17.95
N ASN A 182 -11.38 -14.61 -17.19
CA ASN A 182 -11.26 -14.18 -15.78
C ASN A 182 -10.63 -12.81 -15.57
N ARG A 183 -10.02 -12.21 -16.62
CA ARG A 183 -9.26 -10.96 -16.53
C ARG A 183 -10.05 -9.82 -15.89
N VAL A 184 -11.29 -9.60 -16.30
CA VAL A 184 -12.15 -8.52 -15.80
C VAL A 184 -12.37 -8.63 -14.29
N PHE A 185 -12.50 -9.85 -13.78
CA PHE A 185 -12.73 -10.09 -12.35
C PHE A 185 -11.46 -9.84 -11.53
N PHE A 186 -10.29 -10.29 -12.01
CA PHE A 186 -9.01 -9.96 -11.38
C PHE A 186 -8.76 -8.46 -11.32
N GLU A 187 -9.02 -7.75 -12.42
CA GLU A 187 -8.82 -6.30 -12.49
C GLU A 187 -9.84 -5.55 -11.62
N LEU A 188 -11.10 -6.02 -11.51
CA LEU A 188 -12.09 -5.46 -10.58
C LEU A 188 -11.76 -5.77 -9.10
N ALA A 189 -11.17 -6.92 -8.82
CA ALA A 189 -10.73 -7.28 -7.47
C ALA A 189 -9.44 -6.57 -7.04
N THR A 190 -8.71 -5.96 -7.99
CA THR A 190 -7.44 -5.27 -7.75
C THR A 190 -7.65 -3.76 -7.70
N TRP A 191 -7.61 -3.16 -6.53
CA TRP A 191 -8.05 -1.77 -6.26
C TRP A 191 -7.46 -0.71 -7.22
N HIS A 192 -6.19 -0.83 -7.62
CA HIS A 192 -5.54 0.14 -8.52
C HIS A 192 -5.86 -0.08 -10.00
N LEU A 193 -6.44 -1.23 -10.37
CA LEU A 193 -6.83 -1.56 -11.73
C LEU A 193 -8.31 -1.26 -12.03
N ILE A 194 -9.14 -1.02 -11.01
CA ILE A 194 -10.58 -0.80 -11.15
C ILE A 194 -10.88 0.31 -12.17
N ASN A 195 -10.16 1.43 -12.12
CA ASN A 195 -10.40 2.55 -13.01
C ASN A 195 -10.14 2.24 -14.50
N TRP A 196 -9.28 1.27 -14.80
CA TRP A 196 -9.03 0.83 -16.16
C TRP A 196 -10.24 0.12 -16.78
N GLN A 197 -11.07 -0.52 -15.92
CA GLN A 197 -12.29 -1.20 -16.36
C GLN A 197 -13.39 -0.24 -16.85
N TYR A 198 -13.31 1.02 -16.50
CA TYR A 198 -14.26 2.06 -16.94
C TYR A 198 -13.88 2.71 -18.29
N GLN A 199 -12.73 2.32 -18.86
CA GLN A 199 -12.32 2.81 -20.17
C GLN A 199 -13.18 2.19 -21.29
N PRO A 200 -13.45 2.92 -22.40
CA PRO A 200 -14.33 2.44 -23.47
C PRO A 200 -13.93 1.07 -24.03
N LYS A 201 -12.61 0.82 -24.16
CA LYS A 201 -12.10 -0.46 -24.66
C LYS A 201 -12.41 -1.62 -23.71
N ALA A 202 -12.18 -1.43 -22.40
CA ALA A 202 -12.46 -2.45 -21.38
C ALA A 202 -13.96 -2.71 -21.27
N MET A 203 -14.78 -1.65 -21.31
CA MET A 203 -16.23 -1.76 -21.32
C MET A 203 -16.76 -2.55 -22.54
N ALA A 204 -16.21 -2.31 -23.71
CA ALA A 204 -16.56 -3.07 -24.92
C ALA A 204 -16.16 -4.55 -24.79
N GLN A 205 -14.99 -4.83 -24.23
CA GLN A 205 -14.53 -6.21 -23.96
C GLN A 205 -15.44 -6.91 -22.96
N ALA A 206 -15.79 -6.25 -21.83
CA ALA A 206 -16.71 -6.80 -20.85
C ALA A 206 -18.08 -7.11 -21.44
N LYS A 207 -18.62 -6.22 -22.27
CA LYS A 207 -19.89 -6.45 -22.99
C LYS A 207 -19.82 -7.65 -23.93
N ALA A 208 -18.70 -7.83 -24.64
CA ALA A 208 -18.50 -8.96 -25.55
C ALA A 208 -18.44 -10.31 -24.82
N LEU A 209 -18.18 -10.34 -23.50
CA LEU A 209 -18.19 -11.58 -22.72
C LEU A 209 -19.58 -12.22 -22.62
N GLN A 210 -20.65 -11.54 -22.96
CA GLN A 210 -22.04 -12.06 -22.86
C GLN A 210 -22.19 -13.47 -23.47
N VAL A 211 -21.53 -13.74 -24.58
CA VAL A 211 -21.59 -15.03 -25.28
C VAL A 211 -20.96 -16.20 -24.46
N ASN A 212 -20.13 -15.86 -23.49
CA ASN A 212 -19.48 -16.83 -22.61
C ASN A 212 -20.32 -17.18 -21.35
N TYR A 213 -21.48 -16.55 -21.18
CA TYR A 213 -22.34 -16.81 -20.03
C TYR A 213 -23.52 -17.70 -20.41
N SER A 214 -23.71 -18.80 -19.67
CA SER A 214 -24.96 -19.60 -19.72
C SER A 214 -26.05 -18.98 -18.84
N ASN A 215 -25.66 -18.15 -17.84
CA ASN A 215 -26.56 -17.38 -17.00
C ASN A 215 -26.37 -15.87 -17.27
N VAL A 216 -27.25 -15.30 -18.09
CA VAL A 216 -27.21 -13.89 -18.50
C VAL A 216 -27.31 -12.94 -17.29
N GLY A 217 -28.02 -13.31 -16.22
CA GLY A 217 -28.14 -12.48 -15.03
C GLY A 217 -26.81 -12.22 -14.31
N LEU A 218 -25.81 -13.10 -14.48
CA LEU A 218 -24.46 -12.85 -13.97
C LEU A 218 -23.75 -11.76 -14.80
N HIS A 219 -23.89 -11.83 -16.13
CA HIS A 219 -23.34 -10.82 -17.03
C HIS A 219 -24.00 -9.44 -16.81
N ASP A 220 -25.34 -9.40 -16.64
CA ASP A 220 -26.06 -8.16 -16.39
C ASP A 220 -25.58 -7.49 -15.09
N ARG A 221 -25.32 -8.26 -14.04
CA ARG A 221 -24.72 -7.75 -12.80
C ARG A 221 -23.31 -7.20 -13.03
N LEU A 222 -22.45 -7.91 -13.78
CA LEU A 222 -21.13 -7.40 -14.15
C LEU A 222 -21.24 -6.06 -14.89
N MET A 223 -22.10 -6.00 -15.90
CA MET A 223 -22.28 -4.78 -16.70
C MET A 223 -22.82 -3.63 -15.85
N ARG A 224 -23.74 -3.91 -14.90
CA ARG A 224 -24.24 -2.90 -13.98
C ARG A 224 -23.13 -2.34 -13.09
N VAL A 225 -22.30 -3.19 -12.48
CA VAL A 225 -21.13 -2.77 -11.67
C VAL A 225 -20.21 -1.86 -12.46
N LEU A 226 -19.93 -2.19 -13.72
CA LEU A 226 -19.04 -1.40 -14.57
C LEU A 226 -19.69 -0.08 -15.00
N THR A 227 -20.94 -0.08 -15.43
CA THR A 227 -21.66 1.10 -15.94
C THR A 227 -21.92 2.12 -14.83
N GLU A 228 -22.31 1.64 -13.65
CA GLU A 228 -22.61 2.48 -12.47
C GLU A 228 -21.33 2.75 -11.63
N ARG A 229 -20.16 2.24 -12.05
CA ARG A 229 -18.86 2.44 -11.41
C ARG A 229 -18.79 1.98 -9.94
N TYR A 230 -19.45 0.89 -9.60
CA TYR A 230 -19.47 0.36 -8.23
C TYR A 230 -18.19 -0.37 -7.79
N GLY A 231 -17.20 -0.56 -8.66
CA GLY A 231 -15.99 -1.32 -8.34
C GLY A 231 -15.27 -0.84 -7.06
N HIS A 232 -15.13 0.49 -6.87
CA HIS A 232 -14.50 1.01 -5.65
C HIS A 232 -15.35 0.85 -4.39
N HIS A 233 -16.68 0.91 -4.52
CA HIS A 233 -17.59 0.61 -3.39
C HIS A 233 -17.47 -0.84 -2.97
N MET A 234 -17.48 -1.76 -3.94
CA MET A 234 -17.28 -3.19 -3.68
C MET A 234 -15.94 -3.47 -3.02
N ALA A 235 -14.85 -2.85 -3.48
CA ALA A 235 -13.53 -3.00 -2.88
C ALA A 235 -13.50 -2.49 -1.43
N HIS A 236 -14.19 -1.39 -1.14
CA HIS A 236 -14.34 -0.88 0.21
C HIS A 236 -15.16 -1.81 1.12
N ASP A 237 -16.28 -2.35 0.63
CA ASP A 237 -17.11 -3.29 1.38
C ASP A 237 -16.35 -4.59 1.69
N VAL A 238 -15.51 -5.07 0.76
CA VAL A 238 -14.61 -6.22 0.96
C VAL A 238 -13.60 -5.92 2.05
N GLU A 239 -12.95 -4.74 2.03
CA GLU A 239 -12.03 -4.30 3.07
C GLU A 239 -12.71 -4.27 4.45
N LEU A 240 -13.91 -3.68 4.54
CA LEU A 240 -14.70 -3.67 5.77
C LEU A 240 -15.10 -5.07 6.24
N ALA A 241 -15.44 -5.97 5.32
CA ALA A 241 -15.76 -7.36 5.64
C ALA A 241 -14.54 -8.09 6.21
N LYS A 242 -13.35 -7.93 5.59
CA LYS A 242 -12.09 -8.48 6.10
C LYS A 242 -11.77 -8.00 7.53
N ILE A 243 -12.01 -6.71 7.83
CA ILE A 243 -11.75 -6.13 9.16
C ILE A 243 -12.68 -6.72 10.24
N ARG A 244 -13.85 -7.22 9.83
CA ARG A 244 -14.84 -7.79 10.76
C ARG A 244 -14.68 -9.30 10.99
N CYS A 245 -13.84 -9.97 10.20
CA CYS A 245 -13.49 -11.38 10.37
C CYS A 245 -12.40 -11.56 11.42
#